data_c9375e31c9515cecd32d4048681e83a9
#
_entry.id   c9375e31c9515cecd32d4048681e83a9
#
_cell.length_a   1.000
_cell.length_b   1.000
_cell.length_c   1.000
_cell.angle_alpha   90.00
_cell.angle_beta   90.00
_cell.angle_gamma   90.00
#
_symmetry.space_group_name_H-M   'P 1'
#
loop_
_entity.id
_entity.type
_entity.pdbx_description
1 polymer ?
#
loop_
_entity_poly.entity_id
_entity_poly.type
_entity_poly.pdbx_seq_one_letter_code
_entity_poly.pdbx_strand_id
1 'polypeptide(L)'
;ITTLLHPEVLNRAAGVSVLGGGPLWSFPLRLVDHVLRTIAAFNLWGDAERQYNVPHLPLFDPLVGLAFLAGVVVAFRRWRESSYALLLAWLGVFTLVVALSDRTPHMLRGSGLVPAAYLLAAVGLDAVLQKVWPRRVALVAAAVWVLSLAWTTTFYFAVYPTLPGLYIEFMGDRVDVGRFIDASDWNGRRLYVGITYTRNGKVNPDPFRAIPIQYMTEGHVAWTFLDYRRVGELPGSVPIAVVVDAKDSYLLARLAERFPDGRVAYVLPLPQRPVAVFLHGDGGAFHPAAASGPYSNW
;
A
#
# COMPACT_ATOMS: atom_id res chain seq x y z
N ILE A 1 -22.84 9.21 14.07
CA ILE A 1 -23.92 8.32 14.53
C ILE A 1 -24.04 7.12 13.60
N THR A 2 -23.99 7.28 12.27
CA THR A 2 -24.09 6.20 11.28
C THR A 2 -23.01 5.12 11.46
N THR A 3 -21.81 5.50 11.87
CA THR A 3 -20.66 4.58 12.03
C THR A 3 -20.84 3.57 13.17
N LEU A 4 -21.61 3.92 14.21
CA LEU A 4 -21.89 3.02 15.36
C LEU A 4 -22.92 1.94 15.04
N LEU A 5 -23.67 2.07 13.94
CA LEU A 5 -24.72 1.15 13.53
C LEU A 5 -24.19 0.03 12.59
N HIS A 6 -22.93 0.08 12.19
CA HIS A 6 -22.30 -0.88 11.29
C HIS A 6 -21.24 -1.72 12.01
N PRO A 7 -21.56 -2.93 12.49
CA PRO A 7 -20.63 -3.79 13.22
C PRO A 7 -19.37 -4.15 12.42
N GLU A 8 -19.44 -4.18 11.10
CA GLU A 8 -18.30 -4.38 10.21
C GLU A 8 -17.23 -3.27 10.34
N VAL A 9 -17.63 -2.03 10.61
CA VAL A 9 -16.70 -0.90 10.83
C VAL A 9 -15.96 -1.07 12.16
N LEU A 10 -16.65 -1.50 13.20
CA LEU A 10 -16.05 -1.79 14.52
C LEU A 10 -15.09 -2.99 14.44
N ASN A 11 -15.47 -4.04 13.72
CA ASN A 11 -14.61 -5.20 13.48
C ASN A 11 -13.34 -4.82 12.70
N ARG A 12 -13.45 -3.94 11.72
CA ARG A 12 -12.29 -3.41 10.98
C ARG A 12 -11.40 -2.58 11.90
N ALA A 13 -11.97 -1.69 12.70
CA ALA A 13 -11.20 -0.87 13.65
C ALA A 13 -10.44 -1.75 14.67
N ALA A 14 -11.07 -2.79 15.19
CA ALA A 14 -10.41 -3.75 16.08
C ALA A 14 -9.25 -4.50 15.39
N GLY A 15 -9.44 -4.89 14.11
CA GLY A 15 -8.43 -5.62 13.33
C GLY A 15 -7.20 -4.77 12.92
N VAL A 16 -7.31 -3.44 12.95
CA VAL A 16 -6.21 -2.52 12.57
C VAL A 16 -5.65 -1.74 13.76
N SER A 17 -5.93 -2.18 14.99
CA SER A 17 -5.43 -1.57 16.22
C SER A 17 -4.44 -2.47 16.96
N VAL A 18 -3.58 -1.85 17.75
CA VAL A 18 -2.63 -2.56 18.64
C VAL A 18 -3.34 -3.49 19.64
N LEU A 19 -4.63 -3.28 19.90
CA LEU A 19 -5.45 -4.13 20.78
C LEU A 19 -5.66 -5.53 20.19
N GLY A 20 -5.76 -5.67 18.86
CA GLY A 20 -5.96 -6.96 18.18
C GLY A 20 -4.71 -7.85 18.12
N GLY A 21 -3.53 -7.35 18.50
CA GLY A 21 -2.24 -8.04 18.34
C GLY A 21 -1.88 -9.05 19.45
N GLY A 22 -2.77 -9.36 20.42
CA GLY A 22 -2.48 -10.32 21.49
C GLY A 22 -3.25 -10.05 22.78
N PRO A 23 -2.91 -10.75 23.90
CA PRO A 23 -3.65 -10.64 25.15
C PRO A 23 -3.55 -9.22 25.75
N LEU A 24 -4.60 -8.79 26.45
CA LEU A 24 -4.71 -7.43 27.00
C LEU A 24 -3.62 -7.08 28.01
N TRP A 25 -3.11 -8.05 28.78
CA TRP A 25 -2.02 -7.80 29.74
C TRP A 25 -0.70 -7.37 29.07
N SER A 26 -0.48 -7.73 27.80
CA SER A 26 0.72 -7.31 27.04
C SER A 26 0.56 -5.97 26.34
N PHE A 27 -0.62 -5.35 26.41
CA PHE A 27 -0.90 -4.07 25.75
C PHE A 27 0.07 -2.95 26.13
N PRO A 28 0.41 -2.70 27.42
CA PRO A 28 1.33 -1.63 27.77
C PRO A 28 2.73 -1.81 27.14
N LEU A 29 3.25 -3.04 27.13
CA LEU A 29 4.57 -3.34 26.53
C LEU A 29 4.54 -3.14 25.01
N ARG A 30 3.48 -3.59 24.35
CA ARG A 30 3.31 -3.36 22.91
C ARG A 30 3.19 -1.88 22.58
N LEU A 31 2.44 -1.13 23.38
CA LEU A 31 2.32 0.32 23.17
C LEU A 31 3.66 1.02 23.30
N VAL A 32 4.47 0.68 24.31
CA VAL A 32 5.81 1.22 24.47
C VAL A 32 6.70 0.85 23.27
N ASP A 33 6.71 -0.41 22.85
CA ASP A 33 7.45 -0.85 21.64
C ASP A 33 7.02 -0.06 20.39
N HIS A 34 5.72 0.11 20.20
CA HIS A 34 5.18 0.88 19.07
C HIS A 34 5.55 2.37 19.13
N VAL A 35 5.53 2.99 20.31
CA VAL A 35 6.00 4.38 20.49
C VAL A 35 7.48 4.49 20.14
N LEU A 36 8.31 3.58 20.66
CA LEU A 36 9.76 3.60 20.39
C LEU A 36 10.06 3.41 18.90
N ARG A 37 9.39 2.48 18.23
CA ARG A 37 9.52 2.29 16.77
C ARG A 37 9.07 3.51 15.99
N THR A 38 7.97 4.15 16.39
CA THR A 38 7.50 5.39 15.74
C THR A 38 8.51 6.52 15.88
N ILE A 39 9.12 6.67 17.06
CA ILE A 39 10.18 7.67 17.29
C ILE A 39 11.45 7.31 16.50
N ALA A 40 11.84 6.04 16.51
CA ALA A 40 12.99 5.56 15.73
C ALA A 40 12.81 5.78 14.21
N ALA A 41 11.58 5.80 13.71
CA ALA A 41 11.30 5.99 12.30
C ALA A 41 11.78 7.33 11.73
N PHE A 42 11.94 8.35 12.56
CA PHE A 42 12.46 9.63 12.08
C PHE A 42 13.93 9.55 11.67
N ASN A 43 14.76 8.84 12.44
CA ASN A 43 16.22 8.90 12.30
C ASN A 43 16.92 7.56 12.09
N LEU A 44 16.28 6.43 12.45
CA LEU A 44 16.96 5.13 12.53
C LEU A 44 16.35 4.08 11.62
N TRP A 45 15.04 3.83 11.72
CA TRP A 45 14.40 2.68 11.11
C TRP A 45 12.98 2.99 10.65
N GLY A 46 12.82 3.35 9.39
CA GLY A 46 11.54 3.74 8.79
C GLY A 46 10.57 2.58 8.53
N ASP A 47 9.46 2.92 7.87
CA ASP A 47 8.41 1.98 7.51
C ASP A 47 8.95 0.87 6.58
N ALA A 48 8.52 -0.36 6.81
CA ALA A 48 8.86 -1.51 5.97
C ALA A 48 7.98 -1.63 4.72
N GLU A 49 6.83 -0.92 4.70
CA GLU A 49 5.86 -1.00 3.61
C GLU A 49 6.37 -0.27 2.37
N ARG A 50 6.59 -1.04 1.30
CA ARG A 50 7.09 -0.52 0.02
C ARG A 50 6.17 0.50 -0.64
N GLN A 51 4.89 0.49 -0.32
CA GLN A 51 3.92 1.46 -0.82
C GLN A 51 4.21 2.89 -0.37
N TYR A 52 4.90 3.07 0.76
CA TYR A 52 5.04 4.38 1.41
C TYR A 52 6.47 4.86 1.48
N ASN A 53 7.45 3.96 1.37
CA ASN A 53 8.85 4.30 1.51
C ASN A 53 9.76 3.25 0.87
N VAL A 54 11.01 3.60 0.64
CA VAL A 54 12.09 2.59 0.56
C VAL A 54 12.10 1.85 1.90
N PRO A 55 11.94 0.49 1.91
CA PRO A 55 11.83 -0.25 3.15
C PRO A 55 12.94 0.10 4.15
N HIS A 56 12.51 0.42 5.36
CA HIS A 56 13.38 0.76 6.48
C HIS A 56 14.19 2.05 6.34
N LEU A 57 14.07 2.81 5.25
CA LEU A 57 14.70 4.10 5.13
C LEU A 57 14.08 5.06 6.16
N PRO A 58 14.88 5.74 7.01
CA PRO A 58 14.37 6.76 7.91
C PRO A 58 13.60 7.87 7.19
N LEU A 59 12.69 8.52 7.91
CA LEU A 59 11.90 9.63 7.37
C LEU A 59 12.78 10.82 6.99
N PHE A 60 13.81 11.07 7.79
CA PHE A 60 14.76 12.13 7.57
C PHE A 60 16.09 11.61 7.01
N ASP A 61 16.70 12.38 6.14
CA ASP A 61 18.12 12.25 5.87
C ASP A 61 18.96 12.59 7.11
N PRO A 62 20.23 12.21 7.18
CA PRO A 62 21.04 12.41 8.38
C PRO A 62 21.15 13.86 8.84
N LEU A 63 21.15 14.85 7.94
CA LEU A 63 21.29 16.26 8.28
C LEU A 63 20.01 16.82 8.90
N VAL A 64 18.88 16.59 8.26
CA VAL A 64 17.56 16.96 8.79
C VAL A 64 17.25 16.18 10.07
N GLY A 65 17.64 14.91 10.14
CA GLY A 65 17.49 14.10 11.34
C GLY A 65 18.24 14.65 12.55
N LEU A 66 19.49 15.08 12.38
CA LEU A 66 20.24 15.74 13.45
C LEU A 66 19.62 17.09 13.84
N ALA A 67 19.16 17.86 12.87
CA ALA A 67 18.44 19.10 13.13
C ALA A 67 17.15 18.84 13.92
N PHE A 68 16.38 17.81 13.56
CA PHE A 68 15.19 17.41 14.29
C PHE A 68 15.48 17.07 15.76
N LEU A 69 16.50 16.27 16.02
CA LEU A 69 16.91 15.94 17.40
C LEU A 69 17.30 17.18 18.20
N ALA A 70 18.06 18.10 17.59
CA ALA A 70 18.40 19.38 18.20
C ALA A 70 17.13 20.21 18.49
N GLY A 71 16.19 20.26 17.58
CA GLY A 71 14.91 20.96 17.75
C GLY A 71 14.04 20.39 18.86
N VAL A 72 13.98 19.06 18.98
CA VAL A 72 13.31 18.40 20.09
C VAL A 72 13.93 18.81 21.42
N VAL A 73 15.27 18.82 21.51
CA VAL A 73 15.97 19.28 22.73
C VAL A 73 15.67 20.74 23.04
N VAL A 74 15.67 21.63 22.05
CA VAL A 74 15.31 23.05 22.24
C VAL A 74 13.86 23.18 22.71
N ALA A 75 12.92 22.49 22.07
CA ALA A 75 11.52 22.53 22.43
C ALA A 75 11.27 22.02 23.85
N PHE A 76 11.93 20.92 24.27
CA PHE A 76 11.84 20.45 25.65
C PHE A 76 12.42 21.42 26.66
N ARG A 77 13.53 22.13 26.36
CA ARG A 77 14.08 23.15 27.24
C ARG A 77 13.16 24.37 27.35
N ARG A 78 12.40 24.66 26.36
CA ARG A 78 11.48 25.80 26.24
C ARG A 78 10.01 25.40 26.29
N TRP A 79 9.69 24.25 26.85
CA TRP A 79 8.33 23.67 26.83
C TRP A 79 7.23 24.55 27.46
N ARG A 80 7.63 25.53 28.31
CA ARG A 80 6.72 26.50 28.91
C ARG A 80 6.27 27.60 27.95
N GLU A 81 6.94 27.76 26.84
CA GLU A 81 6.53 28.66 25.77
C GLU A 81 5.46 27.97 24.91
N SER A 82 4.33 28.64 24.68
CA SER A 82 3.15 28.05 24.03
C SER A 82 3.44 27.43 22.65
N SER A 83 4.34 28.03 21.87
CA SER A 83 4.72 27.53 20.55
C SER A 83 5.42 26.18 20.61
N TYR A 84 6.38 26.02 21.54
CA TYR A 84 7.11 24.77 21.72
C TYR A 84 6.23 23.71 22.39
N ALA A 85 5.40 24.11 23.37
CA ALA A 85 4.43 23.20 23.97
C ALA A 85 3.46 22.63 22.91
N LEU A 86 2.98 23.48 21.99
CA LEU A 86 2.11 23.06 20.90
C LEU A 86 2.81 22.06 19.96
N LEU A 87 4.05 22.32 19.55
CA LEU A 87 4.81 21.43 18.70
C LEU A 87 5.04 20.06 19.35
N LEU A 88 5.41 20.04 20.64
CA LEU A 88 5.60 18.81 21.40
C LEU A 88 4.30 18.04 21.59
N ALA A 89 3.20 18.74 21.90
CA ALA A 89 1.87 18.14 22.03
C ALA A 89 1.42 17.55 20.68
N TRP A 90 1.61 18.28 19.59
CA TRP A 90 1.29 17.80 18.25
C TRP A 90 2.07 16.52 17.90
N LEU A 91 3.41 16.56 18.08
CA LEU A 91 4.25 15.39 17.86
C LEU A 91 3.80 14.21 18.73
N GLY A 92 3.52 14.44 20.02
CA GLY A 92 3.10 13.41 20.97
C GLY A 92 1.76 12.78 20.59
N VAL A 93 0.75 13.60 20.29
CA VAL A 93 -0.59 13.11 19.91
C VAL A 93 -0.53 12.23 18.67
N PHE A 94 0.12 12.69 17.60
CA PHE A 94 0.21 11.90 16.37
C PHE A 94 1.15 10.68 16.51
N THR A 95 2.17 10.74 17.36
CA THR A 95 2.97 9.55 17.73
C THR A 95 2.08 8.49 18.36
N LEU A 96 1.18 8.88 19.28
CA LEU A 96 0.22 7.95 19.89
C LEU A 96 -0.76 7.38 18.85
N VAL A 97 -1.26 8.20 17.91
CA VAL A 97 -2.14 7.73 16.82
C VAL A 97 -1.45 6.63 16.02
N VAL A 98 -0.17 6.81 15.65
CA VAL A 98 0.60 5.79 14.93
C VAL A 98 0.85 4.57 15.82
N ALA A 99 1.24 4.76 17.08
CA ALA A 99 1.54 3.68 18.01
C ALA A 99 0.33 2.80 18.36
N LEU A 100 -0.88 3.36 18.28
CA LEU A 100 -2.14 2.61 18.45
C LEU A 100 -2.51 1.76 17.24
N SER A 101 -1.78 1.82 16.15
CA SER A 101 -1.99 0.98 14.97
C SER A 101 -1.55 -0.47 15.19
N ASP A 102 -2.08 -1.37 14.37
CA ASP A 102 -1.70 -2.80 14.35
C ASP A 102 -0.23 -3.04 13.95
N ARG A 103 0.33 -2.12 13.15
CA ARG A 103 1.72 -2.16 12.66
C ARG A 103 2.38 -0.80 12.89
N THR A 104 3.65 -0.79 13.30
CA THR A 104 4.46 0.40 13.51
C THR A 104 5.91 0.18 13.06
N PRO A 105 6.54 1.20 12.50
CA PRO A 105 5.96 2.49 12.11
C PRO A 105 5.01 2.34 10.91
N HIS A 106 3.99 3.21 10.80
CA HIS A 106 3.06 3.22 9.67
C HIS A 106 2.95 4.66 9.14
N MET A 107 3.74 4.99 8.13
CA MET A 107 3.93 6.37 7.67
C MET A 107 2.67 6.99 7.05
N LEU A 108 1.79 6.23 6.42
CA LEU A 108 0.51 6.77 5.96
C LEU A 108 -0.33 7.35 7.11
N ARG A 109 -0.41 6.63 8.23
CA ARG A 109 -1.09 7.13 9.45
C ARG A 109 -0.27 8.19 10.17
N GLY A 110 1.04 8.19 9.94
CA GLY A 110 1.98 9.17 10.48
C GLY A 110 2.05 10.48 9.71
N SER A 111 1.27 10.69 8.65
CA SER A 111 1.30 11.94 7.86
C SER A 111 1.04 13.18 8.71
N GLY A 112 0.22 13.08 9.76
CA GLY A 112 0.00 14.16 10.72
C GLY A 112 1.22 14.53 11.58
N LEU A 113 2.25 13.68 11.67
CA LEU A 113 3.53 13.99 12.35
C LEU A 113 4.40 14.95 11.54
N VAL A 114 4.27 14.92 10.21
CA VAL A 114 5.19 15.57 9.28
C VAL A 114 5.34 17.07 9.56
N PRO A 115 4.26 17.89 9.70
CA PRO A 115 4.41 19.32 9.94
C PRO A 115 5.17 19.63 11.23
N ALA A 116 4.81 18.98 12.34
CA ALA A 116 5.47 19.22 13.62
C ALA A 116 6.94 18.79 13.59
N ALA A 117 7.26 17.67 12.95
CA ALA A 117 8.61 17.14 12.85
C ALA A 117 9.52 18.05 12.03
N TYR A 118 9.06 18.56 10.87
CA TYR A 118 9.83 19.51 10.06
C TYR A 118 9.99 20.88 10.74
N LEU A 119 8.97 21.36 11.45
CA LEU A 119 9.08 22.60 12.22
C LEU A 119 10.10 22.44 13.35
N LEU A 120 10.13 21.31 14.04
CA LEU A 120 11.16 21.02 15.03
C LEU A 120 12.55 20.93 14.40
N ALA A 121 12.68 20.31 13.22
CA ALA A 121 13.95 20.30 12.50
C ALA A 121 14.41 21.70 12.12
N ALA A 122 13.51 22.58 11.68
CA ALA A 122 13.83 23.98 11.39
C ALA A 122 14.29 24.74 12.65
N VAL A 123 13.59 24.56 13.77
CA VAL A 123 14.00 25.16 15.08
C VAL A 123 15.38 24.69 15.48
N GLY A 124 15.67 23.40 15.34
CA GLY A 124 16.97 22.84 15.71
C GLY A 124 18.08 23.30 14.79
N LEU A 125 17.82 23.34 13.48
CA LEU A 125 18.79 23.87 12.50
C LEU A 125 19.14 25.32 12.81
N ASP A 126 18.12 26.16 13.00
CA ASP A 126 18.33 27.57 13.37
C ASP A 126 19.15 27.73 14.64
N ALA A 127 18.78 27.02 15.71
CA ALA A 127 19.50 27.08 17.00
C ALA A 127 20.96 26.66 16.89
N VAL A 128 21.28 25.63 16.09
CA VAL A 128 22.65 25.17 15.85
C VAL A 128 23.41 26.20 15.02
N LEU A 129 22.83 26.69 13.93
CA LEU A 129 23.50 27.61 13.01
C LEU A 129 23.79 28.97 13.66
N GLN A 130 22.85 29.51 14.44
CA GLN A 130 23.02 30.75 15.19
C GLN A 130 24.20 30.65 16.18
N LYS A 131 24.41 29.47 16.77
CA LYS A 131 25.49 29.25 17.74
C LYS A 131 26.84 29.02 17.07
N VAL A 132 26.88 28.24 15.98
CA VAL A 132 28.15 27.74 15.40
C VAL A 132 28.64 28.62 14.25
N TRP A 133 27.71 29.09 13.38
CA TRP A 133 28.06 29.88 12.20
C TRP A 133 27.18 31.12 12.01
N PRO A 134 27.10 32.04 12.95
CA PRO A 134 26.14 33.15 12.92
C PRO A 134 26.25 34.04 11.66
N ARG A 135 27.46 34.13 11.08
CA ARG A 135 27.70 34.91 9.86
C ARG A 135 27.38 34.16 8.56
N ARG A 136 27.13 32.85 8.61
CA ARG A 136 26.92 31.98 7.45
C ARG A 136 25.62 31.18 7.51
N VAL A 137 24.69 31.57 8.38
CA VAL A 137 23.43 30.85 8.61
C VAL A 137 22.71 30.53 7.30
N ALA A 138 22.48 31.54 6.46
CA ALA A 138 21.76 31.36 5.19
C ALA A 138 22.50 30.40 4.23
N LEU A 139 23.83 30.52 4.13
CA LEU A 139 24.62 29.66 3.25
C LEU A 139 24.60 28.19 3.70
N VAL A 140 24.79 27.96 5.00
CA VAL A 140 24.79 26.58 5.54
C VAL A 140 23.39 25.99 5.49
N ALA A 141 22.34 26.76 5.79
CA ALA A 141 20.96 26.32 5.64
C ALA A 141 20.62 25.94 4.19
N ALA A 142 21.06 26.76 3.22
CA ALA A 142 20.89 26.45 1.80
C ALA A 142 21.65 25.16 1.40
N ALA A 143 22.87 24.97 1.92
CA ALA A 143 23.63 23.74 1.65
C ALA A 143 22.94 22.50 2.23
N VAL A 144 22.44 22.56 3.46
CA VAL A 144 21.65 21.49 4.08
C VAL A 144 20.42 21.18 3.23
N TRP A 145 19.69 22.21 2.78
CA TRP A 145 18.52 22.04 1.94
C TRP A 145 18.84 21.35 0.61
N VAL A 146 19.91 21.79 -0.09
CA VAL A 146 20.34 21.20 -1.36
C VAL A 146 20.77 19.75 -1.20
N LEU A 147 21.53 19.42 -0.13
CA LEU A 147 21.96 18.06 0.15
C LEU A 147 20.79 17.15 0.52
N SER A 148 19.84 17.64 1.32
CA SER A 148 18.62 16.92 1.66
C SER A 148 17.74 16.68 0.42
N LEU A 149 17.61 17.68 -0.45
CA LEU A 149 16.90 17.54 -1.73
C LEU A 149 17.57 16.50 -2.62
N ALA A 150 18.89 16.54 -2.76
CA ALA A 150 19.65 15.57 -3.55
C ALA A 150 19.49 14.14 -2.99
N TRP A 151 19.55 13.97 -1.67
CA TRP A 151 19.30 12.70 -1.00
C TRP A 151 17.90 12.18 -1.31
N THR A 152 16.87 12.98 -1.04
CA THR A 152 15.47 12.59 -1.25
C THR A 152 15.20 12.26 -2.72
N THR A 153 15.70 13.09 -3.64
CA THR A 153 15.55 12.89 -5.09
C THR A 153 16.21 11.57 -5.53
N THR A 154 17.41 11.28 -5.04
CA THR A 154 18.13 10.04 -5.37
C THR A 154 17.35 8.83 -4.87
N PHE A 155 16.91 8.81 -3.63
CA PHE A 155 16.16 7.68 -3.11
C PHE A 155 14.81 7.52 -3.78
N TYR A 156 14.09 8.61 -4.04
CA TYR A 156 12.74 8.55 -4.61
C TYR A 156 12.74 8.22 -6.11
N PHE A 157 13.66 8.77 -6.89
CA PHE A 157 13.65 8.60 -8.35
C PHE A 157 14.65 7.55 -8.86
N ALA A 158 15.73 7.25 -8.15
CA ALA A 158 16.72 6.29 -8.60
C ALA A 158 16.63 4.94 -7.84
N VAL A 159 16.38 4.95 -6.53
CA VAL A 159 16.35 3.73 -5.72
C VAL A 159 14.94 3.14 -5.64
N TYR A 160 13.95 3.94 -5.30
CA TYR A 160 12.58 3.48 -5.09
C TYR A 160 11.98 2.75 -6.31
N PRO A 161 12.09 3.26 -7.56
CA PRO A 161 11.53 2.58 -8.72
C PRO A 161 12.16 1.22 -9.02
N THR A 162 13.37 0.95 -8.51
CA THR A 162 14.07 -0.34 -8.73
C THR A 162 13.73 -1.40 -7.69
N LEU A 163 12.90 -1.09 -6.70
CA LEU A 163 12.55 -2.05 -5.66
C LEU A 163 11.69 -3.18 -6.22
N PRO A 164 12.06 -4.44 -5.95
CA PRO A 164 11.28 -5.58 -6.42
C PRO A 164 9.91 -5.61 -5.76
N GLY A 165 8.88 -5.92 -6.55
CA GLY A 165 7.52 -6.09 -6.07
C GLY A 165 6.66 -4.82 -6.06
N LEU A 166 7.17 -3.63 -6.37
CA LEU A 166 6.37 -2.41 -6.48
C LEU A 166 5.22 -2.56 -7.48
N TYR A 167 5.47 -3.21 -8.60
CA TYR A 167 4.45 -3.50 -9.61
C TYR A 167 3.20 -4.16 -9.00
N ILE A 168 3.39 -5.16 -8.14
CA ILE A 168 2.30 -5.86 -7.45
C ILE A 168 1.70 -5.01 -6.32
N GLU A 169 2.53 -4.28 -5.57
CA GLU A 169 2.08 -3.42 -4.47
C GLU A 169 1.15 -2.30 -4.97
N PHE A 170 1.45 -1.75 -6.15
CA PHE A 170 0.60 -0.74 -6.81
C PHE A 170 -0.45 -1.34 -7.75
N MET A 171 -0.70 -2.64 -7.65
CA MET A 171 -1.71 -3.34 -8.47
C MET A 171 -1.49 -3.20 -9.99
N GLY A 172 -0.24 -3.06 -10.43
CA GLY A 172 0.11 -2.99 -11.86
C GLY A 172 -0.35 -4.22 -12.62
N ASP A 173 -0.27 -5.40 -11.98
CA ASP A 173 -0.82 -6.65 -12.51
C ASP A 173 -2.32 -6.55 -12.82
N ARG A 174 -3.09 -5.81 -12.03
CA ARG A 174 -4.53 -5.61 -12.22
C ARG A 174 -4.82 -4.59 -13.32
N VAL A 175 -4.00 -3.57 -13.44
CA VAL A 175 -4.08 -2.62 -14.55
C VAL A 175 -3.82 -3.34 -15.89
N ASP A 176 -2.81 -4.20 -15.95
CA ASP A 176 -2.51 -4.96 -17.17
C ASP A 176 -3.57 -6.01 -17.49
N VAL A 177 -4.18 -6.65 -16.49
CA VAL A 177 -5.37 -7.48 -16.68
C VAL A 177 -6.54 -6.66 -17.25
N GLY A 178 -6.77 -5.46 -16.74
CA GLY A 178 -7.80 -4.56 -17.27
C GLY A 178 -7.56 -4.19 -18.73
N ARG A 179 -6.33 -3.82 -19.10
CA ARG A 179 -5.94 -3.56 -20.51
C ARG A 179 -6.13 -4.77 -21.40
N PHE A 180 -5.72 -5.95 -20.90
CA PHE A 180 -5.92 -7.20 -21.64
C PHE A 180 -7.40 -7.49 -21.89
N ILE A 181 -8.24 -7.29 -20.87
CA ILE A 181 -9.69 -7.46 -20.98
C ILE A 181 -10.28 -6.48 -21.99
N ASP A 182 -9.89 -5.22 -21.94
CA ASP A 182 -10.36 -4.15 -22.81
C ASP A 182 -9.98 -4.39 -24.28
N ALA A 183 -8.77 -4.88 -24.52
CA ALA A 183 -8.23 -5.10 -25.86
C ALA A 183 -8.57 -6.46 -26.49
N SER A 184 -9.13 -7.41 -25.72
CA SER A 184 -9.44 -8.77 -26.19
C SER A 184 -10.86 -8.87 -26.77
N ASP A 185 -11.02 -9.71 -27.78
CA ASP A 185 -12.35 -10.04 -28.31
C ASP A 185 -12.94 -11.24 -27.56
N TRP A 186 -14.01 -11.00 -26.85
CA TRP A 186 -14.70 -11.99 -26.02
C TRP A 186 -15.80 -12.76 -26.78
N ASN A 187 -16.08 -12.39 -28.04
CA ASN A 187 -17.01 -13.08 -28.93
C ASN A 187 -18.37 -13.43 -28.28
N GLY A 188 -19.00 -12.44 -27.65
CA GLY A 188 -20.29 -12.57 -27.00
C GLY A 188 -20.34 -13.41 -25.73
N ARG A 189 -19.18 -13.85 -25.19
CA ARG A 189 -19.09 -14.54 -23.92
C ARG A 189 -19.41 -13.61 -22.76
N ARG A 190 -20.10 -14.13 -21.75
CA ARG A 190 -20.23 -13.43 -20.47
C ARG A 190 -18.90 -13.51 -19.73
N LEU A 191 -18.35 -12.35 -19.45
CA LEU A 191 -17.04 -12.23 -18.81
C LEU A 191 -17.15 -12.11 -17.30
N TYR A 192 -16.36 -12.92 -16.61
CA TYR A 192 -16.22 -12.90 -15.16
C TYR A 192 -14.75 -12.71 -14.77
N VAL A 193 -14.52 -12.01 -13.66
CA VAL A 193 -13.17 -11.81 -13.10
C VAL A 193 -13.17 -12.34 -11.68
N GLY A 194 -12.40 -13.39 -11.44
CA GLY A 194 -12.22 -14.00 -10.13
C GLY A 194 -10.89 -13.61 -9.53
N ILE A 195 -10.92 -12.92 -8.39
CA ILE A 195 -9.73 -12.56 -7.62
C ILE A 195 -9.91 -13.06 -6.20
N THR A 196 -8.94 -13.85 -5.75
CA THR A 196 -8.91 -14.39 -4.39
C THR A 196 -7.62 -14.01 -3.68
N TYR A 197 -7.65 -14.07 -2.35
CA TYR A 197 -6.46 -14.02 -1.52
C TYR A 197 -6.58 -15.04 -0.39
N THR A 198 -5.46 -15.57 0.06
CA THR A 198 -5.41 -16.49 1.18
C THR A 198 -4.99 -15.77 2.45
N ARG A 199 -5.80 -15.85 3.50
CA ARG A 199 -5.48 -15.32 4.82
C ARG A 199 -5.76 -16.39 5.87
N ASN A 200 -4.78 -16.72 6.72
CA ASN A 200 -4.88 -17.72 7.77
C ASN A 200 -5.38 -19.10 7.25
N GLY A 201 -4.87 -19.52 6.10
CA GLY A 201 -5.27 -20.77 5.44
C GLY A 201 -6.67 -20.78 4.82
N LYS A 202 -7.40 -19.65 4.87
CA LYS A 202 -8.71 -19.49 4.25
C LYS A 202 -8.60 -18.67 2.98
N VAL A 203 -9.18 -19.18 1.89
CA VAL A 203 -9.35 -18.43 0.64
C VAL A 203 -10.51 -17.45 0.82
N ASN A 204 -10.35 -16.22 0.34
CA ASN A 204 -11.36 -15.18 0.41
C ASN A 204 -11.45 -14.46 -0.92
N PRO A 205 -12.64 -14.01 -1.36
CA PRO A 205 -12.77 -13.15 -2.52
C PRO A 205 -12.19 -11.77 -2.23
N ASP A 206 -11.59 -11.14 -3.22
CA ASP A 206 -10.99 -9.80 -3.10
C ASP A 206 -11.56 -8.83 -4.16
N PRO A 207 -12.77 -8.32 -3.96
CA PRO A 207 -13.39 -7.37 -4.89
C PRO A 207 -12.64 -6.03 -4.93
N PHE A 208 -11.91 -5.67 -3.87
CA PHE A 208 -11.15 -4.43 -3.85
C PHE A 208 -10.02 -4.43 -4.88
N ARG A 209 -9.36 -5.57 -5.08
CA ARG A 209 -8.34 -5.72 -6.12
C ARG A 209 -8.89 -5.79 -7.54
N ALA A 210 -10.20 -5.85 -7.72
CA ALA A 210 -10.85 -5.74 -9.03
C ALA A 210 -11.09 -4.29 -9.46
N ILE A 211 -10.98 -3.31 -8.56
CA ILE A 211 -11.22 -1.88 -8.86
C ILE A 211 -10.34 -1.37 -10.01
N PRO A 212 -9.02 -1.62 -10.08
CA PRO A 212 -8.22 -1.18 -11.21
C PRO A 212 -8.69 -1.76 -12.55
N ILE A 213 -9.15 -3.03 -12.55
CA ILE A 213 -9.70 -3.67 -13.75
C ILE A 213 -10.99 -2.95 -14.18
N GLN A 214 -11.88 -2.68 -13.23
CA GLN A 214 -13.12 -1.95 -13.50
C GLN A 214 -12.83 -0.58 -14.10
N TYR A 215 -11.89 0.17 -13.54
CA TYR A 215 -11.49 1.47 -14.04
C TYR A 215 -10.96 1.41 -15.49
N MET A 216 -10.14 0.40 -15.80
CA MET A 216 -9.53 0.24 -17.13
C MET A 216 -10.54 -0.19 -18.21
N THR A 217 -11.62 -0.88 -17.81
CA THR A 217 -12.63 -1.43 -18.74
C THR A 217 -13.94 -0.64 -18.72
N GLU A 218 -14.02 0.46 -17.96
CA GLU A 218 -15.26 1.23 -17.77
C GLU A 218 -15.81 1.77 -19.10
N GLY A 219 -17.07 1.38 -19.39
CA GLY A 219 -17.76 1.81 -20.60
C GLY A 219 -17.40 1.03 -21.89
N HIS A 220 -16.41 0.14 -21.85
CA HIS A 220 -15.95 -0.60 -23.03
C HIS A 220 -16.34 -2.08 -22.96
N VAL A 221 -15.99 -2.77 -21.87
CA VAL A 221 -16.23 -4.20 -21.68
C VAL A 221 -17.00 -4.45 -20.39
N ALA A 222 -18.18 -5.06 -20.53
CA ALA A 222 -18.96 -5.46 -19.36
C ALA A 222 -18.45 -6.78 -18.79
N TRP A 223 -18.17 -6.82 -17.50
CA TRP A 223 -17.79 -8.01 -16.76
C TRP A 223 -18.40 -8.03 -15.36
N THR A 224 -18.40 -9.20 -14.72
CA THR A 224 -18.95 -9.41 -13.39
C THR A 224 -17.87 -9.97 -12.46
N PHE A 225 -17.76 -9.43 -11.23
CA PHE A 225 -16.89 -10.01 -10.21
C PHE A 225 -17.39 -11.40 -9.79
N LEU A 226 -16.52 -12.40 -9.86
CA LEU A 226 -16.82 -13.76 -9.46
C LEU A 226 -16.33 -14.04 -8.03
N ASP A 227 -17.26 -14.18 -7.10
CA ASP A 227 -16.96 -14.82 -5.81
C ASP A 227 -16.88 -16.34 -6.02
N TYR A 228 -15.75 -16.93 -5.66
CA TYR A 228 -15.55 -18.39 -5.82
C TYR A 228 -16.62 -19.26 -5.15
N ARG A 229 -17.29 -18.75 -4.12
CA ARG A 229 -18.40 -19.43 -3.43
C ARG A 229 -19.65 -19.54 -4.30
N ARG A 230 -19.75 -18.68 -5.31
CA ARG A 230 -20.88 -18.58 -6.23
C ARG A 230 -20.59 -19.21 -7.60
N VAL A 231 -19.51 -19.96 -7.76
CA VAL A 231 -19.18 -20.67 -9.02
C VAL A 231 -20.33 -21.57 -9.46
N GLY A 232 -21.04 -22.21 -8.51
CA GLY A 232 -22.21 -23.04 -8.81
C GLY A 232 -23.40 -22.30 -9.42
N GLU A 233 -23.47 -20.97 -9.26
CA GLU A 233 -24.53 -20.11 -9.82
C GLU A 233 -24.23 -19.64 -11.24
N LEU A 234 -23.04 -19.92 -11.76
CA LEU A 234 -22.67 -19.54 -13.13
C LEU A 234 -23.58 -20.26 -14.15
N PRO A 235 -24.04 -19.54 -15.19
CA PRO A 235 -24.93 -20.13 -16.20
C PRO A 235 -24.18 -21.18 -17.01
N GLY A 236 -24.76 -22.40 -17.10
CA GLY A 236 -24.21 -23.48 -17.92
C GLY A 236 -24.69 -23.51 -19.37
N SER A 237 -25.67 -22.67 -19.69
CA SER A 237 -26.31 -22.66 -21.02
C SER A 237 -25.78 -21.56 -21.97
N VAL A 238 -24.92 -20.70 -21.51
CA VAL A 238 -24.33 -19.61 -22.31
C VAL A 238 -22.82 -19.67 -22.27
N PRO A 239 -22.12 -19.25 -23.32
CA PRO A 239 -20.67 -19.18 -23.31
C PRO A 239 -20.17 -18.21 -22.25
N ILE A 240 -19.21 -18.64 -21.46
CA ILE A 240 -18.57 -17.82 -20.44
C ILE A 240 -17.06 -17.76 -20.62
N ALA A 241 -16.47 -16.68 -20.15
CA ALA A 241 -15.04 -16.53 -19.96
C ALA A 241 -14.76 -16.10 -18.51
N VAL A 242 -13.80 -16.73 -17.85
CA VAL A 242 -13.40 -16.39 -16.49
C VAL A 242 -11.92 -16.06 -16.48
N VAL A 243 -11.60 -14.83 -16.08
CA VAL A 243 -10.22 -14.37 -15.88
C VAL A 243 -9.84 -14.56 -14.42
N VAL A 244 -8.81 -15.35 -14.17
CA VAL A 244 -8.39 -15.75 -12.80
C VAL A 244 -6.87 -15.76 -12.70
N ASP A 245 -6.32 -15.61 -11.48
CA ASP A 245 -4.90 -15.83 -11.23
C ASP A 245 -4.53 -17.29 -11.61
N ALA A 246 -3.55 -17.48 -12.49
CA ALA A 246 -3.17 -18.82 -12.97
C ALA A 246 -2.63 -19.73 -11.84
N LYS A 247 -2.24 -19.15 -10.71
CA LYS A 247 -1.82 -19.87 -9.51
C LYS A 247 -2.97 -20.16 -8.54
N ASP A 248 -4.17 -19.66 -8.81
CA ASP A 248 -5.36 -19.95 -8.00
C ASP A 248 -5.93 -21.33 -8.35
N SER A 249 -5.24 -22.37 -7.90
CA SER A 249 -5.65 -23.77 -8.11
C SER A 249 -7.02 -24.05 -7.52
N TYR A 250 -7.43 -23.35 -6.46
CA TYR A 250 -8.71 -23.55 -5.82
C TYR A 250 -9.88 -23.10 -6.72
N LEU A 251 -9.81 -21.90 -7.26
CA LEU A 251 -10.86 -21.38 -8.16
C LEU A 251 -10.88 -22.15 -9.49
N LEU A 252 -9.69 -22.45 -10.03
CA LEU A 252 -9.59 -23.26 -11.26
C LEU A 252 -10.19 -24.67 -11.10
N ALA A 253 -9.94 -25.33 -9.96
CA ALA A 253 -10.52 -26.64 -9.69
C ALA A 253 -12.06 -26.58 -9.59
N ARG A 254 -12.63 -25.58 -8.95
CA ARG A 254 -14.09 -25.38 -8.87
C ARG A 254 -14.72 -25.07 -10.24
N LEU A 255 -14.02 -24.33 -11.08
CA LEU A 255 -14.47 -24.07 -12.48
C LEU A 255 -14.45 -25.36 -13.29
N ALA A 256 -13.41 -26.19 -13.16
CA ALA A 256 -13.33 -27.47 -13.85
C ALA A 256 -14.37 -28.48 -13.35
N GLU A 257 -14.68 -28.48 -12.05
CA GLU A 257 -15.76 -29.29 -11.48
C GLU A 257 -17.14 -28.86 -12.00
N ARG A 258 -17.40 -27.55 -12.08
CA ARG A 258 -18.67 -26.99 -12.57
C ARG A 258 -18.85 -27.15 -14.08
N PHE A 259 -17.75 -27.05 -14.83
CA PHE A 259 -17.72 -27.10 -16.29
C PHE A 259 -16.66 -28.11 -16.79
N PRO A 260 -17.01 -29.41 -16.82
CA PRO A 260 -16.06 -30.47 -17.21
C PRO A 260 -15.53 -30.35 -18.66
N ASP A 261 -16.28 -29.70 -19.54
CA ASP A 261 -15.90 -29.37 -20.93
C ASP A 261 -15.13 -28.03 -21.04
N GLY A 262 -15.05 -27.29 -19.94
CA GLY A 262 -14.31 -26.03 -19.90
C GLY A 262 -12.79 -26.25 -19.87
N ARG A 263 -12.07 -25.25 -20.38
CA ARG A 263 -10.59 -25.34 -20.45
C ARG A 263 -9.93 -23.99 -20.21
N VAL A 264 -8.70 -24.01 -19.72
CA VAL A 264 -7.82 -22.85 -19.75
C VAL A 264 -7.35 -22.68 -21.21
N ALA A 265 -7.85 -21.64 -21.87
CA ALA A 265 -7.59 -21.37 -23.28
C ALA A 265 -6.38 -20.46 -23.49
N TYR A 266 -6.03 -19.64 -22.51
CA TYR A 266 -4.93 -18.70 -22.58
C TYR A 266 -4.34 -18.42 -21.21
N VAL A 267 -3.04 -18.15 -21.17
CA VAL A 267 -2.34 -17.67 -19.95
C VAL A 267 -1.59 -16.39 -20.31
N LEU A 268 -2.03 -15.28 -19.75
CA LEU A 268 -1.35 -13.99 -19.85
C LEU A 268 -0.10 -14.02 -18.95
N PRO A 269 1.11 -13.92 -19.51
CA PRO A 269 2.36 -14.05 -18.76
C PRO A 269 2.75 -12.75 -18.06
N LEU A 270 2.00 -12.35 -17.04
CA LEU A 270 2.33 -11.19 -16.23
C LEU A 270 3.46 -11.51 -15.23
N PRO A 271 4.34 -10.55 -14.92
CA PRO A 271 5.38 -10.71 -13.93
C PRO A 271 4.80 -11.15 -12.57
N GLN A 272 5.35 -12.20 -11.96
CA GLN A 272 4.99 -12.76 -10.65
C GLN A 272 3.57 -13.35 -10.53
N ARG A 273 2.58 -12.85 -11.28
CA ARG A 273 1.18 -13.28 -11.23
C ARG A 273 0.59 -13.49 -12.61
N PRO A 274 0.93 -14.60 -13.29
CA PRO A 274 0.30 -14.93 -14.57
C PRO A 274 -1.20 -15.13 -14.38
N VAL A 275 -1.97 -14.77 -15.39
CA VAL A 275 -3.44 -14.81 -15.35
C VAL A 275 -3.94 -15.80 -16.36
N ALA A 276 -4.83 -16.70 -15.95
CA ALA A 276 -5.47 -17.70 -16.81
C ALA A 276 -6.83 -17.20 -17.29
N VAL A 277 -7.16 -17.50 -18.54
CA VAL A 277 -8.49 -17.34 -19.12
C VAL A 277 -9.11 -18.72 -19.26
N PHE A 278 -10.11 -19.00 -18.44
CA PHE A 278 -10.92 -20.22 -18.50
C PHE A 278 -12.13 -19.97 -19.40
N LEU A 279 -12.38 -20.83 -20.36
CA LEU A 279 -13.52 -20.76 -21.29
C LEU A 279 -14.42 -21.98 -21.14
N HIS A 280 -15.75 -21.75 -21.21
CA HIS A 280 -16.76 -22.78 -21.34
C HIS A 280 -17.80 -22.36 -22.37
N GLY A 281 -18.34 -23.34 -23.07
CA GLY A 281 -19.35 -23.16 -24.09
C GLY A 281 -18.78 -22.69 -25.46
N ASP A 282 -19.59 -22.85 -26.49
CA ASP A 282 -19.22 -22.58 -27.90
C ASP A 282 -19.49 -21.10 -28.24
N GLY A 283 -18.55 -20.22 -27.90
CA GLY A 283 -18.62 -18.79 -28.23
C GLY A 283 -17.73 -18.37 -29.39
N GLY A 284 -17.32 -19.31 -30.27
CA GLY A 284 -16.41 -19.04 -31.39
C GLY A 284 -14.92 -18.92 -30.92
N ALA A 285 -14.03 -18.56 -31.87
CA ALA A 285 -12.60 -18.43 -31.57
C ALA A 285 -12.36 -17.28 -30.58
N PHE A 286 -11.59 -17.53 -29.51
CA PHE A 286 -11.12 -16.49 -28.61
C PHE A 286 -9.82 -15.88 -29.18
N HIS A 287 -9.81 -14.57 -29.34
CA HIS A 287 -8.65 -13.83 -29.81
C HIS A 287 -8.09 -12.96 -28.67
N PRO A 288 -7.10 -13.50 -27.92
CA PRO A 288 -6.47 -12.72 -26.86
C PRO A 288 -5.69 -11.56 -27.47
N ALA A 289 -5.78 -10.40 -26.84
CA ALA A 289 -4.87 -9.31 -27.13
C ALA A 289 -3.41 -9.72 -26.83
N ALA A 290 -2.47 -9.27 -27.65
CA ALA A 290 -1.07 -9.42 -27.32
C ALA A 290 -0.80 -8.71 -25.98
N ALA A 291 0.06 -9.30 -25.15
CA ALA A 291 0.52 -8.68 -23.93
C ALA A 291 1.35 -7.42 -24.28
N SER A 292 0.64 -6.31 -24.55
CA SER A 292 1.24 -5.02 -24.91
C SER A 292 1.23 -4.11 -23.68
N GLY A 293 2.21 -4.29 -22.80
CA GLY A 293 2.42 -3.36 -21.69
C GLY A 293 3.86 -2.86 -21.66
N PRO A 294 4.11 -1.63 -21.24
CA PRO A 294 5.47 -1.11 -21.07
C PRO A 294 6.28 -1.87 -20.01
N TYR A 295 5.69 -2.86 -19.35
CA TYR A 295 6.27 -3.64 -18.23
C TYR A 295 6.64 -5.09 -18.61
N SER A 296 6.56 -5.45 -19.88
CA SER A 296 7.05 -6.76 -20.35
C SER A 296 8.59 -6.93 -20.21
N ASN A 297 9.29 -5.87 -19.79
CA ASN A 297 10.76 -5.82 -19.66
C ASN A 297 11.24 -5.55 -18.21
N TRP A 298 10.42 -5.76 -17.19
CA TRP A 298 10.82 -5.62 -15.78
C TRP A 298 11.04 -6.95 -15.09
#